data_88ac3df8e4121140394d6fed48a6d93c
#
_entry.id   88ac3df8e4121140394d6fed48a6d93c
#
_cell.length_a   1.000
_cell.length_b   1.000
_cell.length_c   1.000
_cell.angle_alpha   90.00
_cell.angle_beta   90.00
_cell.angle_gamma   90.00
#
_symmetry.space_group_name_H-M   'P 1'
#
loop_
_entity.id
_entity.type
_entity.pdbx_description
1 polymer ?
#
loop_
_entity_poly.entity_id
_entity_poly.type
_entity_poly.pdbx_seq_one_letter_code
_entity_poly.pdbx_strand_id
1 'polypeptide(L)' 'MTDIYRKLYFYLFNCITDAVEALRKNNAAEAESILVSAQQKTEERYISENEKS' A
#
# COMPACT_ATOMS: atom_id res chain seq x y z
N MET A 1 -6.48 8.75 -17.39
CA MET A 1 -7.34 8.78 -16.60
C MET A 1 -7.36 7.70 -15.67
N THR A 2 -7.35 6.63 -15.77
CA THR A 2 -7.43 5.60 -14.79
C THR A 2 -6.08 5.16 -14.28
N ASP A 3 -5.04 5.91 -14.56
CA ASP A 3 -3.70 5.50 -14.15
C ASP A 3 -3.53 5.47 -12.65
N ILE A 4 -4.34 6.27 -11.92
CA ILE A 4 -4.23 6.27 -10.48
C ILE A 4 -4.53 4.88 -9.91
N TYR A 5 -5.54 4.22 -10.43
CA TYR A 5 -5.90 2.90 -9.92
C TYR A 5 -4.84 1.86 -10.23
N ARG A 6 -4.23 1.94 -11.42
CA ARG A 6 -3.17 1.02 -11.77
C ARG A 6 -1.95 1.23 -10.86
N LYS A 7 -1.59 2.47 -10.63
CA LYS A 7 -0.46 2.76 -9.75
C LYS A 7 -0.71 2.29 -8.34
N LEU A 8 -1.95 2.50 -7.85
CA LEU A 8 -2.29 2.03 -6.51
C LEU A 8 -2.27 0.52 -6.43
N TYR A 9 -2.72 -0.14 -7.49
CA TYR A 9 -2.69 -1.59 -7.52
C TYR A 9 -1.26 -2.11 -7.37
N PHE A 10 -0.33 -1.59 -8.16
CA PHE A 10 1.04 -2.06 -8.08
C PHE A 10 1.66 -1.74 -6.73
N TYR A 11 1.39 -0.56 -6.22
CA TYR A 11 1.92 -0.18 -4.93
C TYR A 11 1.43 -1.12 -3.83
N LEU A 12 0.13 -1.34 -3.80
CA LEU A 12 -0.45 -2.22 -2.79
C LEU A 12 0.02 -3.66 -2.95
N PHE A 13 0.13 -4.13 -4.19
CA PHE A 13 0.61 -5.47 -4.42
C PHE A 13 2.02 -5.66 -3.85
N ASN A 14 2.88 -4.68 -4.09
CA ASN A 14 4.25 -4.77 -3.58
C ASN A 14 4.27 -4.72 -2.06
N CYS A 15 3.43 -3.90 -1.46
CA CYS A 15 3.37 -3.83 0.00
C CYS A 15 2.89 -5.16 0.58
N ILE A 16 1.90 -5.77 -0.06
CA ILE A 16 1.40 -7.06 0.41
C ILE A 16 2.49 -8.12 0.32
N THR A 17 3.25 -8.11 -0.77
CA THR A 17 4.35 -9.06 -0.93
C THR A 17 5.37 -8.89 0.20
N ASP A 18 5.72 -7.65 0.49
CA ASP A 18 6.67 -7.38 1.56
C ASP A 18 6.12 -7.85 2.91
N ALA A 19 4.83 -7.62 3.15
CA ALA A 19 4.23 -8.04 4.41
C ALA A 19 4.23 -9.55 4.53
N VAL A 20 3.94 -10.26 3.45
CA VAL A 20 3.95 -11.71 3.47
C VAL A 20 5.36 -12.23 3.79
N GLU A 21 6.37 -11.60 3.20
CA GLU A 21 7.74 -12.01 3.49
C GLU A 21 8.10 -11.76 4.94
N ALA A 22 7.63 -10.64 5.50
CA ALA A 22 7.90 -10.36 6.90
C ALA A 22 7.26 -11.44 7.79
N LEU A 23 6.05 -11.85 7.44
CA LEU A 23 5.38 -12.90 8.21
C LEU A 23 6.14 -14.23 8.12
N ARG A 24 6.67 -14.53 6.95
CA ARG A 24 7.43 -15.76 6.78
C ARG A 24 8.70 -15.78 7.63
N LYS A 25 9.22 -14.58 7.91
CA LYS A 25 10.38 -14.44 8.77
C LYS A 25 10.00 -14.32 10.24
N ASN A 26 8.74 -14.55 10.56
CA ASN A 26 8.23 -14.43 11.92
C ASN A 26 8.37 -13.01 12.44
N ASN A 27 8.18 -12.04 11.59
CA ASN A 27 8.25 -10.64 11.98
C ASN A 27 6.89 -9.99 11.78
N ALA A 28 5.96 -10.32 12.67
CA ALA A 28 4.59 -9.84 12.55
C ALA A 28 4.51 -8.33 12.77
N ALA A 29 5.36 -7.78 13.61
CA ALA A 29 5.33 -6.35 13.86
C ALA A 29 5.69 -5.58 12.60
N GLU A 30 6.69 -6.06 11.87
CA GLU A 30 7.06 -5.41 10.62
C GLU A 30 5.96 -5.55 9.58
N ALA A 31 5.34 -6.74 9.51
CA ALA A 31 4.26 -6.95 8.57
C ALA A 31 3.12 -5.98 8.83
N GLU A 32 2.76 -5.80 10.09
CA GLU A 32 1.70 -4.87 10.45
C GLU A 32 2.07 -3.45 10.06
N SER A 33 3.30 -3.05 10.32
CA SER A 33 3.76 -1.72 9.99
C SER A 33 3.66 -1.47 8.48
N ILE A 34 4.06 -2.45 7.69
CA ILE A 34 3.99 -2.33 6.24
C ILE A 34 2.55 -2.16 5.79
N LEU A 35 1.64 -2.97 6.33
CA LEU A 35 0.25 -2.92 5.91
C LEU A 35 -0.41 -1.61 6.32
N VAL A 36 -0.15 -1.14 7.53
CA VAL A 36 -0.74 0.11 7.99
C VAL A 36 -0.23 1.27 7.15
N SER A 37 1.08 1.31 6.88
CA SER A 37 1.63 2.35 6.04
C SER A 37 1.03 2.31 4.64
N ALA A 38 0.81 1.11 4.12
CA ALA A 38 0.23 0.97 2.79
C ALA A 38 -1.17 1.55 2.75
N GLN A 39 -1.96 1.28 3.77
CA GLN A 39 -3.31 1.83 3.83
C GLN A 39 -3.29 3.35 3.88
N GLN A 40 -2.44 3.90 4.71
CA GLN A 40 -2.40 5.35 4.87
C GLN A 40 -1.95 6.04 3.59
N LYS A 41 -0.91 5.52 2.97
CA LYS A 41 -0.39 6.16 1.76
C LYS A 41 -1.34 6.00 0.59
N THR A 42 -1.99 4.86 0.50
CA THR A 42 -2.95 4.64 -0.57
C THR A 42 -4.10 5.63 -0.45
N GLU A 43 -4.60 5.81 0.77
CA GLU A 43 -5.70 6.72 1.00
C GLU A 43 -5.29 8.16 0.70
N GLU A 44 -4.10 8.54 1.13
CA GLU A 44 -3.62 9.88 0.85
C GLU A 44 -3.53 10.16 -0.64
N ARG A 45 -3.01 9.20 -1.39
CA ARG A 45 -2.87 9.38 -2.83
C ARG A 45 -4.22 9.45 -3.51
N TYR A 46 -5.14 8.62 -3.09
CA TYR A 46 -6.47 8.61 -3.68
C TYR A 46 -7.18 9.93 -3.44
N ILE A 47 -7.12 10.42 -2.21
CA ILE A 47 -7.76 11.68 -1.87
C ILE A 47 -7.08 12.84 -2.61
N SER A 48 -5.76 12.82 -2.66
CA SER A 48 -5.02 13.88 -3.32
C SER A 48 -5.37 13.97 -4.80
N GLU A 49 -5.47 12.82 -5.46
CA GLU A 49 -5.82 12.82 -6.89
C GLU A 49 -7.24 13.30 -7.11
N ASN A 50 -8.15 12.91 -6.22
CA ASN A 50 -9.53 13.37 -6.34
C ASN A 50 -9.65 14.87 -6.16
N GLU A 51 -8.85 15.43 -5.26
CA GLU A 51 -8.92 16.86 -5.01
C GLU A 51 -8.39 17.67 -6.17
N LYS A 52 -7.49 17.09 -6.95
CA LYS A 52 -6.93 17.78 -8.08
C LYS A 52 -7.93 17.92 -9.23
N SER A 53 -8.86 17.04 -9.31
CA SER A 53 -9.81 17.07 -10.41
C SER A 53 -10.98 17.97 -10.07
#